data_026abeedeea09ea3625d51b86348710c
#
_entry.id   026abeedeea09ea3625d51b86348710c
#
_cell.length_a   1.000
_cell.length_b   1.000
_cell.length_c   1.000
_cell.angle_alpha   90.00
_cell.angle_beta   90.00
_cell.angle_gamma   90.00
#
_symmetry.space_group_name_H-M   'P 1'
#
loop_
_entity.id
_entity.type
_entity.pdbx_description
1 polymer ?
#
loop_
_entity_poly.entity_id
_entity_poly.type
_entity_poly.pdbx_seq_one_letter_code
_entity_poly.pdbx_strand_id
1 'polypeptide(L)'
;MAANGIEKIGVLVVGAGPTGLGAATRLHQLGHPSWLLVDEAEEAGGLACTDVTPEGFLFDMGGHVIFSHYQYFDELLDTAVGSGKDAWNTLERVSYVWLKNRWVAYPFQNNISALDKEDQIRCLAGCVEAKVANAVAQGKPANFDEWILRVMGPGIADLFMRPYNFKVWAVPTTLMQCEWLGERVATVDVERAINNVIHNKEDAGWGPNAVFRFPTEGGTGGIWKAVAALLPAERQRYGPAQTVTSIDKAAKTVTFRDGRKLAYDTLISTIPLDISLGWLGRDDLAKGLQYSSTHIVGIGIRGKCPHGLKCWLYFPEDDCPFYRTTVFSHYAAKNCPEGGSKLPTLCLANGEDPASGEAAEGPYWSLMFEISESQYKPVSMKDTKLGGSAGTWPEIVRETLIGAINTKLVEAGSEIVSIYHRRLEHGYPTPSVGRDAVLKQALPELKAAGIWSRGRFGSYKYEVANQDHSLMLGVESVDNILFGTQELTLEYPNIVNPRKNTELLYSKTNVSLSLKKE
;
A
#
# COMPACT_ATOMS: atom_id res chain seq x y z
N MET A 1 -14.12 36.99 6.99
CA MET A 1 -15.22 36.31 7.70
C MET A 1 -16.39 36.25 6.74
N ALA A 2 -16.96 35.06 6.52
CA ALA A 2 -18.18 34.93 5.70
C ALA A 2 -19.38 35.58 6.44
N ALA A 3 -20.40 36.01 5.69
CA ALA A 3 -21.56 36.77 6.20
C ALA A 3 -22.37 36.11 7.35
N ASN A 4 -22.12 34.85 7.69
CA ASN A 4 -22.83 34.06 8.71
C ASN A 4 -21.93 33.55 9.85
N GLY A 5 -20.75 34.14 10.09
CA GLY A 5 -19.84 33.69 11.16
C GLY A 5 -19.10 32.37 10.91
N ILE A 6 -19.26 31.75 9.72
CA ILE A 6 -18.53 30.53 9.33
C ILE A 6 -17.11 30.93 8.90
N GLU A 7 -16.10 30.25 9.45
CA GLU A 7 -14.71 30.39 9.01
C GLU A 7 -14.59 30.01 7.54
N LYS A 8 -13.83 30.81 6.74
CA LYS A 8 -13.63 30.55 5.31
C LYS A 8 -12.15 30.46 4.97
N ILE A 9 -11.79 29.43 4.22
CA ILE A 9 -10.43 29.12 3.77
C ILE A 9 -10.38 29.14 2.24
N GLY A 10 -9.31 29.67 1.65
CA GLY A 10 -9.11 29.64 0.18
C GLY A 10 -8.99 28.21 -0.35
N VAL A 11 -8.00 27.47 0.14
CA VAL A 11 -7.81 26.04 -0.23
C VAL A 11 -7.88 25.19 1.04
N LEU A 12 -8.92 24.38 1.14
CA LEU A 12 -9.04 23.38 2.20
C LEU A 12 -8.48 22.03 1.70
N VAL A 13 -7.55 21.45 2.46
CA VAL A 13 -7.00 20.12 2.22
C VAL A 13 -7.53 19.17 3.30
N VAL A 14 -8.24 18.12 2.92
CA VAL A 14 -8.80 17.12 3.83
C VAL A 14 -8.04 15.81 3.67
N GLY A 15 -7.40 15.39 4.77
CA GLY A 15 -6.52 14.24 4.88
C GLY A 15 -5.04 14.61 4.88
N ALA A 16 -4.28 14.13 5.87
CA ALA A 16 -2.84 14.35 6.06
C ALA A 16 -2.00 13.11 5.74
N GLY A 17 -2.46 12.27 4.81
CA GLY A 17 -1.64 11.26 4.15
C GLY A 17 -0.71 11.90 3.11
N PRO A 18 0.09 11.09 2.38
CA PRO A 18 1.05 11.59 1.38
C PRO A 18 0.46 12.62 0.41
N THR A 19 -0.78 12.44 -0.05
CA THR A 19 -1.44 13.33 -1.00
C THR A 19 -1.77 14.70 -0.40
N GLY A 20 -2.38 14.72 0.79
CA GLY A 20 -2.71 15.99 1.45
C GLY A 20 -1.46 16.76 1.88
N LEU A 21 -0.42 16.03 2.36
CA LEU A 21 0.86 16.63 2.68
C LEU A 21 1.57 17.17 1.43
N GLY A 22 1.47 16.49 0.29
CA GLY A 22 1.98 16.99 -0.99
C GLY A 22 1.30 18.29 -1.41
N ALA A 23 -0.03 18.35 -1.29
CA ALA A 23 -0.80 19.57 -1.57
C ALA A 23 -0.43 20.72 -0.61
N ALA A 24 -0.40 20.44 0.71
CA ALA A 24 -0.06 21.45 1.72
C ALA A 24 1.38 21.96 1.55
N THR A 25 2.34 21.06 1.27
CA THR A 25 3.74 21.43 0.99
C THR A 25 3.82 22.34 -0.23
N ARG A 26 3.10 22.01 -1.30
CA ARG A 26 3.11 22.85 -2.51
C ARG A 26 2.49 24.22 -2.29
N LEU A 27 1.35 24.30 -1.58
CA LEU A 27 0.72 25.56 -1.20
C LEU A 27 1.67 26.43 -0.35
N HIS A 28 2.37 25.80 0.60
CA HIS A 28 3.35 26.49 1.46
C HIS A 28 4.55 27.01 0.65
N GLN A 29 5.13 26.20 -0.23
CA GLN A 29 6.26 26.60 -1.09
C GLN A 29 5.91 27.74 -2.03
N LEU A 30 4.68 27.79 -2.52
CA LEU A 30 4.17 28.86 -3.39
C LEU A 30 3.75 30.13 -2.61
N GLY A 31 3.83 30.12 -1.28
CA GLY A 31 3.41 31.25 -0.44
C GLY A 31 1.90 31.54 -0.52
N HIS A 32 1.06 30.51 -0.76
CA HIS A 32 -0.38 30.71 -0.87
C HIS A 32 -0.97 31.26 0.45
N PRO A 33 -1.68 32.39 0.44
CA PRO A 33 -2.01 33.13 1.67
C PRO A 33 -3.09 32.46 2.53
N SER A 34 -3.96 31.62 1.94
CA SER A 34 -5.14 31.06 2.63
C SER A 34 -5.31 29.56 2.32
N TRP A 35 -4.74 28.72 3.15
CA TRP A 35 -4.93 27.28 3.09
C TRP A 35 -4.94 26.68 4.50
N LEU A 36 -5.56 25.49 4.61
CA LEU A 36 -5.63 24.73 5.85
C LEU A 36 -5.65 23.23 5.52
N LEU A 37 -4.85 22.45 6.24
CA LEU A 37 -4.84 20.99 6.23
C LEU A 37 -5.60 20.49 7.47
N VAL A 38 -6.53 19.54 7.28
CA VAL A 38 -7.25 18.90 8.39
C VAL A 38 -7.21 17.38 8.25
N ASP A 39 -7.09 16.67 9.39
CA ASP A 39 -7.14 15.21 9.43
C ASP A 39 -7.81 14.73 10.72
N GLU A 40 -8.60 13.65 10.65
CA GLU A 40 -9.26 13.05 11.82
C GLU A 40 -8.30 12.27 12.73
N ALA A 41 -7.14 11.85 12.22
CA ALA A 41 -6.10 11.21 13.01
C ALA A 41 -5.38 12.26 13.89
N GLU A 42 -4.76 11.79 14.97
CA GLU A 42 -3.95 12.66 15.85
C GLU A 42 -2.63 13.08 15.21
N GLU A 43 -2.16 12.34 14.20
CA GLU A 43 -0.88 12.52 13.53
C GLU A 43 -1.00 12.32 12.03
N ALA A 44 -0.06 12.90 11.28
CA ALA A 44 0.06 12.74 9.84
C ALA A 44 0.51 11.32 9.45
N GLY A 45 0.17 10.91 8.21
CA GLY A 45 0.60 9.65 7.60
C GLY A 45 -0.49 8.93 6.82
N GLY A 46 -1.75 9.04 7.25
CA GLY A 46 -2.86 8.31 6.63
C GLY A 46 -2.58 6.80 6.58
N LEU A 47 -2.72 6.17 5.40
CA LEU A 47 -2.38 4.75 5.22
C LEU A 47 -0.86 4.47 5.24
N ALA A 48 0.00 5.49 5.24
CA ALA A 48 1.44 5.35 5.37
C ALA A 48 1.92 5.62 6.81
N CYS A 49 1.04 5.47 7.81
CA CYS A 49 1.39 5.58 9.22
C CYS A 49 2.06 4.31 9.76
N THR A 50 2.65 4.44 10.95
CA THR A 50 3.29 3.36 11.70
C THR A 50 2.74 3.38 13.12
N ASP A 51 2.29 2.23 13.60
CA ASP A 51 1.90 2.05 15.00
C ASP A 51 3.06 1.43 15.79
N VAL A 52 3.12 1.74 17.08
CA VAL A 52 4.10 1.20 18.03
C VAL A 52 3.35 0.40 19.07
N THR A 53 3.74 -0.86 19.27
CA THR A 53 3.14 -1.70 20.33
C THR A 53 3.66 -1.29 21.71
N PRO A 54 2.96 -1.65 22.79
CA PRO A 54 3.44 -1.40 24.16
C PRO A 54 4.84 -1.97 24.44
N GLU A 55 5.19 -3.07 23.75
CA GLU A 55 6.49 -3.73 23.87
C GLU A 55 7.60 -3.04 23.05
N GLY A 56 7.25 -2.04 22.22
CA GLY A 56 8.18 -1.27 21.41
C GLY A 56 8.45 -1.80 20.00
N PHE A 57 7.63 -2.72 19.49
CA PHE A 57 7.67 -3.12 18.07
C PHE A 57 6.92 -2.11 17.22
N LEU A 58 7.48 -1.80 16.05
CA LEU A 58 6.83 -0.97 15.05
C LEU A 58 6.14 -1.84 14.00
N PHE A 59 4.96 -1.39 13.53
CA PHE A 59 4.27 -2.00 12.40
C PHE A 59 3.66 -0.92 11.50
N ASP A 60 4.02 -0.96 10.22
CA ASP A 60 3.40 -0.12 9.20
C ASP A 60 2.03 -0.68 8.79
N MET A 61 1.24 0.13 8.08
CA MET A 61 -0.07 -0.28 7.56
C MET A 61 0.05 -1.11 6.26
N GLY A 62 1.10 -1.91 6.15
CA GLY A 62 1.45 -2.77 5.02
C GLY A 62 2.93 -2.71 4.70
N GLY A 63 3.40 -3.54 3.76
CA GLY A 63 4.80 -3.59 3.37
C GLY A 63 5.22 -2.35 2.58
N HIS A 64 5.27 -1.22 3.23
CA HIS A 64 5.67 0.04 2.64
C HIS A 64 7.18 0.14 2.52
N VAL A 65 7.66 0.58 1.36
CA VAL A 65 9.07 0.87 1.07
C VAL A 65 9.14 2.12 0.21
N ILE A 66 10.29 2.79 0.20
CA ILE A 66 10.50 4.01 -0.58
C ILE A 66 11.32 3.68 -1.81
N PHE A 67 10.72 3.86 -2.96
CA PHE A 67 11.35 4.06 -4.26
C PHE A 67 10.56 5.14 -5.00
N SER A 68 11.11 5.78 -6.00
CA SER A 68 10.53 7.00 -6.52
C SER A 68 10.68 7.16 -8.03
N HIS A 69 9.64 7.73 -8.63
CA HIS A 69 9.62 8.24 -10.00
C HIS A 69 9.85 9.75 -10.07
N TYR A 70 10.02 10.47 -8.93
CA TYR A 70 10.01 11.93 -8.88
C TYR A 70 11.15 12.51 -8.06
N GLN A 71 11.98 13.30 -8.66
CA GLN A 71 13.02 14.05 -7.95
C GLN A 71 12.45 14.95 -6.86
N TYR A 72 11.29 15.57 -7.11
CA TYR A 72 10.60 16.39 -6.10
C TYR A 72 10.28 15.60 -4.81
N PHE A 73 9.81 14.36 -4.97
CA PHE A 73 9.54 13.47 -3.84
C PHE A 73 10.82 13.16 -3.06
N ASP A 74 11.90 12.79 -3.76
CA ASP A 74 13.17 12.45 -3.13
C ASP A 74 13.74 13.65 -2.36
N GLU A 75 13.76 14.84 -2.95
CA GLU A 75 14.25 16.06 -2.33
C GLU A 75 13.42 16.48 -1.10
N LEU A 76 12.09 16.28 -1.16
CA LEU A 76 11.23 16.55 -0.02
C LEU A 76 11.52 15.60 1.15
N LEU A 77 11.63 14.30 0.88
CA LEU A 77 11.94 13.31 1.92
C LEU A 77 13.32 13.54 2.51
N ASP A 78 14.33 13.82 1.69
CA ASP A 78 15.68 14.11 2.17
C ASP A 78 15.74 15.44 2.98
N THR A 79 14.85 16.39 2.67
CA THR A 79 14.70 17.61 3.48
C THR A 79 14.06 17.32 4.84
N ALA A 80 13.05 16.43 4.87
CA ALA A 80 12.26 16.16 6.08
C ALA A 80 12.96 15.20 7.04
N VAL A 81 13.54 14.12 6.51
CA VAL A 81 14.13 13.02 7.30
C VAL A 81 15.65 13.15 7.42
N GLY A 82 16.27 13.83 6.46
CA GLY A 82 17.72 13.88 6.29
C GLY A 82 18.17 12.98 5.13
N SER A 83 19.44 13.12 4.77
CA SER A 83 20.07 12.35 3.70
C SER A 83 21.18 11.45 4.25
N GLY A 84 21.49 10.37 3.52
CA GLY A 84 22.60 9.46 3.86
C GLY A 84 22.22 8.31 4.79
N LYS A 85 23.25 7.62 5.29
CA LYS A 85 23.11 6.34 6.01
C LYS A 85 22.52 6.46 7.42
N ASP A 86 22.60 7.64 8.04
CA ASP A 86 22.02 7.87 9.36
C ASP A 86 20.50 8.00 9.29
N ALA A 87 19.97 8.45 8.15
CA ALA A 87 18.54 8.61 7.91
C ALA A 87 17.91 7.39 7.21
N TRP A 88 18.66 6.73 6.31
CA TRP A 88 18.11 5.72 5.40
C TRP A 88 18.92 4.43 5.36
N ASN A 89 18.23 3.31 5.50
CA ASN A 89 18.71 2.00 5.06
C ASN A 89 18.41 1.84 3.57
N THR A 90 19.41 1.40 2.80
CA THR A 90 19.23 0.97 1.41
C THR A 90 19.31 -0.55 1.38
N LEU A 91 18.26 -1.18 0.92
CA LEU A 91 18.05 -2.62 1.02
C LEU A 91 17.74 -3.22 -0.34
N GLU A 92 18.27 -4.41 -0.58
CA GLU A 92 17.83 -5.25 -1.69
C GLU A 92 16.55 -5.99 -1.32
N ARG A 93 15.61 -6.05 -2.27
CA ARG A 93 14.37 -6.80 -2.09
C ARG A 93 14.62 -8.29 -2.33
N VAL A 94 14.93 -9.03 -1.27
CA VAL A 94 15.04 -10.48 -1.31
C VAL A 94 13.66 -11.10 -1.09
N SER A 95 13.00 -11.48 -2.18
CA SER A 95 11.59 -11.91 -2.21
C SER A 95 11.42 -13.32 -2.74
N TYR A 96 10.53 -14.07 -2.11
CA TYR A 96 10.20 -15.45 -2.47
C TYR A 96 8.70 -15.70 -2.43
N VAL A 97 8.27 -16.72 -3.17
CA VAL A 97 6.93 -17.29 -3.12
C VAL A 97 7.01 -18.64 -2.41
N TRP A 98 6.17 -18.84 -1.39
CA TRP A 98 5.98 -20.14 -0.74
C TRP A 98 4.96 -20.94 -1.53
N LEU A 99 5.36 -22.06 -2.10
CA LEU A 99 4.49 -22.93 -2.88
C LEU A 99 4.91 -24.40 -2.71
N LYS A 100 3.94 -25.28 -2.44
CA LYS A 100 4.18 -26.72 -2.28
C LYS A 100 5.36 -27.01 -1.35
N ASN A 101 5.37 -26.34 -0.19
CA ASN A 101 6.35 -26.53 0.87
C ASN A 101 7.82 -26.18 0.47
N ARG A 102 7.99 -25.25 -0.46
CA ARG A 102 9.31 -24.76 -0.91
C ARG A 102 9.30 -23.27 -1.24
N TRP A 103 10.46 -22.65 -1.18
CA TRP A 103 10.66 -21.27 -1.59
C TRP A 103 11.03 -21.20 -3.07
N VAL A 104 10.25 -20.44 -3.83
CA VAL A 104 10.49 -20.12 -5.25
C VAL A 104 10.85 -18.65 -5.32
N ALA A 105 11.98 -18.29 -5.93
CA ALA A 105 12.39 -16.90 -6.05
C ALA A 105 11.36 -16.06 -6.84
N TYR A 106 11.27 -14.78 -6.50
CA TYR A 106 10.39 -13.86 -7.22
C TYR A 106 11.15 -13.12 -8.34
N PRO A 107 10.59 -12.96 -9.54
CA PRO A 107 9.21 -13.29 -9.93
C PRO A 107 9.03 -14.79 -10.25
N PHE A 108 7.92 -15.35 -9.76
CA PHE A 108 7.59 -16.76 -9.88
C PHE A 108 7.70 -17.30 -11.31
N GLN A 109 7.15 -16.57 -12.28
CA GLN A 109 7.07 -16.97 -13.69
C GLN A 109 8.42 -17.16 -14.36
N ASN A 110 9.49 -16.59 -13.83
CA ASN A 110 10.86 -16.80 -14.33
C ASN A 110 11.60 -17.90 -13.54
N ASN A 111 11.05 -18.32 -12.39
CA ASN A 111 11.73 -19.22 -11.45
C ASN A 111 11.05 -20.58 -11.28
N ILE A 112 10.29 -21.01 -12.30
CA ILE A 112 9.62 -22.33 -12.33
C ILE A 112 10.61 -23.51 -12.27
N SER A 113 11.92 -23.28 -12.47
CA SER A 113 12.98 -24.27 -12.26
C SER A 113 13.00 -24.86 -10.84
N ALA A 114 12.51 -24.12 -9.84
CA ALA A 114 12.43 -24.56 -8.45
C ALA A 114 11.26 -25.55 -8.19
N LEU A 115 10.33 -25.72 -9.14
CA LEU A 115 9.18 -26.63 -9.02
C LEU A 115 9.57 -28.09 -9.30
N ASP A 116 8.66 -29.02 -9.01
CA ASP A 116 8.81 -30.39 -9.49
C ASP A 116 8.62 -30.48 -11.02
N LYS A 117 9.03 -31.59 -11.61
CA LYS A 117 9.08 -31.75 -13.08
C LYS A 117 7.71 -31.67 -13.74
N GLU A 118 6.67 -32.18 -13.10
CA GLU A 118 5.30 -32.15 -13.59
C GLU A 118 4.79 -30.71 -13.68
N ASP A 119 5.02 -29.90 -12.65
CA ASP A 119 4.65 -28.49 -12.65
C ASP A 119 5.51 -27.66 -13.62
N GLN A 120 6.82 -27.96 -13.74
CA GLN A 120 7.67 -27.33 -14.76
C GLN A 120 7.12 -27.56 -16.16
N ILE A 121 6.78 -28.81 -16.49
CA ILE A 121 6.21 -29.19 -17.80
C ILE A 121 4.88 -28.47 -18.01
N ARG A 122 3.97 -28.51 -17.02
CA ARG A 122 2.66 -27.85 -17.09
C ARG A 122 2.78 -26.33 -17.32
N CYS A 123 3.70 -25.67 -16.62
CA CYS A 123 3.94 -24.23 -16.77
C CYS A 123 4.51 -23.90 -18.14
N LEU A 124 5.57 -24.61 -18.59
CA LEU A 124 6.24 -24.34 -19.87
C LEU A 124 5.32 -24.63 -21.06
N ALA A 125 4.64 -25.77 -21.06
CA ALA A 125 3.68 -26.12 -22.11
C ALA A 125 2.58 -25.06 -22.20
N GLY A 126 1.99 -24.69 -21.06
CA GLY A 126 0.97 -23.65 -21.00
C GLY A 126 1.45 -22.28 -21.49
N CYS A 127 2.70 -21.89 -21.20
CA CYS A 127 3.29 -20.65 -21.74
C CYS A 127 3.44 -20.69 -23.26
N VAL A 128 3.86 -21.82 -23.83
CA VAL A 128 4.00 -21.97 -25.29
C VAL A 128 2.62 -21.93 -25.96
N GLU A 129 1.64 -22.66 -25.42
CA GLU A 129 0.26 -22.64 -25.89
C GLU A 129 -0.35 -21.25 -25.86
N ALA A 130 -0.16 -20.52 -24.74
CA ALA A 130 -0.62 -19.14 -24.60
C ALA A 130 0.02 -18.20 -25.63
N LYS A 131 1.33 -18.33 -25.87
CA LYS A 131 2.05 -17.51 -26.86
C LYS A 131 1.51 -17.74 -28.27
N VAL A 132 1.24 -19.01 -28.66
CA VAL A 132 0.65 -19.35 -29.96
C VAL A 132 -0.78 -18.80 -30.06
N ALA A 133 -1.62 -19.04 -29.06
CA ALA A 133 -3.00 -18.57 -29.03
C ALA A 133 -3.08 -17.03 -29.07
N ASN A 134 -2.21 -16.34 -28.33
CA ASN A 134 -2.20 -14.87 -28.28
C ASN A 134 -1.74 -14.23 -29.59
N ALA A 135 -0.92 -14.93 -30.40
CA ALA A 135 -0.48 -14.45 -31.72
C ALA A 135 -1.63 -14.29 -32.71
N VAL A 136 -2.72 -15.05 -32.54
CA VAL A 136 -3.92 -14.99 -33.40
C VAL A 136 -5.13 -14.35 -32.70
N ALA A 137 -5.01 -14.05 -31.40
CA ALA A 137 -6.08 -13.45 -30.63
C ALA A 137 -6.38 -12.01 -31.10
N GLN A 138 -7.66 -11.69 -31.21
CA GLN A 138 -8.10 -10.36 -31.57
C GLN A 138 -8.60 -9.59 -30.34
N GLY A 139 -8.38 -8.28 -30.33
CA GLY A 139 -8.86 -7.39 -29.28
C GLY A 139 -8.07 -7.49 -27.96
N LYS A 140 -8.44 -6.61 -27.03
CA LYS A 140 -7.88 -6.61 -25.68
C LYS A 140 -8.53 -7.69 -24.82
N PRO A 141 -7.84 -8.23 -23.80
CA PRO A 141 -8.47 -9.10 -22.80
C PRO A 141 -9.65 -8.39 -22.12
N ALA A 142 -10.74 -9.13 -21.92
CA ALA A 142 -11.96 -8.57 -21.30
C ALA A 142 -11.78 -8.29 -19.79
N ASN A 143 -10.88 -9.04 -19.13
CA ASN A 143 -10.60 -8.94 -17.71
C ASN A 143 -9.19 -9.47 -17.40
N PHE A 144 -8.79 -9.33 -16.12
CA PHE A 144 -7.46 -9.74 -15.68
C PHE A 144 -7.23 -11.25 -15.77
N ASP A 145 -8.26 -12.09 -15.59
CA ASP A 145 -8.15 -13.54 -15.74
C ASP A 145 -7.80 -13.94 -17.17
N GLU A 146 -8.49 -13.36 -18.14
CA GLU A 146 -8.19 -13.59 -19.55
C GLU A 146 -6.78 -13.08 -19.92
N TRP A 147 -6.35 -11.95 -19.36
CA TRP A 147 -4.99 -11.47 -19.54
C TRP A 147 -3.95 -12.46 -18.99
N ILE A 148 -4.17 -12.99 -17.78
CA ILE A 148 -3.29 -14.01 -17.18
C ILE A 148 -3.15 -15.22 -18.11
N LEU A 149 -4.27 -15.74 -18.60
CA LEU A 149 -4.28 -16.88 -19.51
C LEU A 149 -3.57 -16.61 -20.83
N ARG A 150 -3.79 -15.42 -21.42
CA ARG A 150 -3.15 -15.03 -22.69
C ARG A 150 -1.65 -14.81 -22.58
N VAL A 151 -1.16 -14.36 -21.42
CA VAL A 151 0.25 -13.98 -21.23
C VAL A 151 1.07 -15.11 -20.61
N MET A 152 0.48 -15.86 -19.67
CA MET A 152 1.22 -16.82 -18.83
C MET A 152 0.77 -18.28 -19.01
N GLY A 153 -0.40 -18.48 -19.60
CA GLY A 153 -0.97 -19.82 -19.79
C GLY A 153 -1.54 -20.44 -18.52
N PRO A 154 -2.25 -21.60 -18.65
CA PRO A 154 -3.00 -22.19 -17.54
C PRO A 154 -2.12 -22.70 -16.40
N GLY A 155 -0.90 -23.18 -16.68
CA GLY A 155 -0.01 -23.70 -15.63
C GLY A 155 0.36 -22.67 -14.56
N ILE A 156 0.89 -21.53 -14.99
CA ILE A 156 1.24 -20.42 -14.10
C ILE A 156 -0.04 -19.77 -13.53
N ALA A 157 -1.11 -19.68 -14.35
CA ALA A 157 -2.39 -19.14 -13.90
C ALA A 157 -2.92 -19.87 -12.66
N ASP A 158 -2.97 -21.19 -12.70
CA ASP A 158 -3.59 -21.99 -11.64
C ASP A 158 -2.68 -22.15 -10.41
N LEU A 159 -1.36 -22.29 -10.62
CA LEU A 159 -0.42 -22.49 -9.52
C LEU A 159 -0.15 -21.22 -8.72
N PHE A 160 -0.15 -20.06 -9.37
CA PHE A 160 0.27 -18.83 -8.74
C PHE A 160 -0.67 -17.64 -8.98
N MET A 161 -0.93 -17.28 -10.25
CA MET A 161 -1.52 -15.98 -10.54
C MET A 161 -2.94 -15.82 -10.01
N ARG A 162 -3.81 -16.81 -10.23
CA ARG A 162 -5.20 -16.78 -9.75
C ARG A 162 -5.28 -16.85 -8.23
N PRO A 163 -4.72 -17.88 -7.54
CA PRO A 163 -4.83 -17.98 -6.09
C PRO A 163 -4.16 -16.81 -5.39
N TYR A 164 -2.96 -16.38 -5.83
CA TYR A 164 -2.27 -15.26 -5.24
C TYR A 164 -3.04 -13.94 -5.39
N ASN A 165 -3.51 -13.62 -6.61
CA ASN A 165 -4.25 -12.38 -6.83
C ASN A 165 -5.60 -12.37 -6.12
N PHE A 166 -6.28 -13.52 -6.00
CA PHE A 166 -7.48 -13.61 -5.18
C PHE A 166 -7.17 -13.31 -3.69
N LYS A 167 -6.07 -13.81 -3.15
CA LYS A 167 -5.66 -13.49 -1.78
C LYS A 167 -5.28 -12.02 -1.58
N VAL A 168 -4.63 -11.39 -2.57
CA VAL A 168 -4.25 -9.96 -2.52
C VAL A 168 -5.46 -9.05 -2.60
N TRP A 169 -6.34 -9.29 -3.59
CA TRP A 169 -7.44 -8.38 -3.90
C TRP A 169 -8.72 -8.70 -3.17
N ALA A 170 -8.84 -9.93 -2.66
CA ALA A 170 -10.07 -10.51 -2.15
C ALA A 170 -11.24 -10.43 -3.16
N VAL A 171 -10.92 -10.38 -4.46
CA VAL A 171 -11.87 -10.28 -5.57
C VAL A 171 -11.41 -11.24 -6.67
N PRO A 172 -12.34 -12.00 -7.31
CA PRO A 172 -11.99 -12.85 -8.45
C PRO A 172 -11.34 -12.06 -9.59
N THR A 173 -10.30 -12.62 -10.19
CA THR A 173 -9.56 -12.00 -11.32
C THR A 173 -10.45 -11.71 -12.53
N THR A 174 -11.56 -12.43 -12.68
CA THR A 174 -12.60 -12.21 -13.71
C THR A 174 -13.38 -10.90 -13.53
N LEU A 175 -13.41 -10.31 -12.32
CA LEU A 175 -14.07 -9.05 -12.02
C LEU A 175 -13.11 -7.85 -12.05
N MET A 176 -11.84 -8.08 -12.35
CA MET A 176 -10.82 -7.05 -12.42
C MET A 176 -10.48 -6.70 -13.88
N GLN A 177 -10.24 -5.42 -14.16
CA GLN A 177 -9.80 -4.95 -15.47
C GLN A 177 -8.26 -5.01 -15.61
N CYS A 178 -7.69 -4.70 -16.80
CA CYS A 178 -6.28 -4.87 -17.10
C CYS A 178 -5.47 -3.57 -17.20
N GLU A 179 -6.10 -2.41 -17.19
CA GLU A 179 -5.40 -1.13 -17.47
C GLU A 179 -4.41 -0.70 -16.37
N TRP A 180 -4.48 -1.34 -15.19
CA TRP A 180 -3.61 -1.05 -14.04
C TRP A 180 -2.28 -1.80 -14.04
N LEU A 181 -2.12 -2.82 -14.91
CA LEU A 181 -1.03 -3.80 -14.81
C LEU A 181 0.36 -3.16 -14.98
N GLY A 182 0.62 -2.52 -16.11
CA GLY A 182 1.88 -1.81 -16.38
C GLY A 182 3.14 -2.52 -15.86
N GLU A 183 3.93 -1.80 -15.08
CA GLU A 183 5.15 -2.30 -14.42
C GLU A 183 4.89 -3.13 -13.14
N ARG A 184 3.62 -3.27 -12.72
CA ARG A 184 3.27 -3.91 -11.43
C ARG A 184 3.22 -5.43 -11.51
N VAL A 185 3.08 -5.99 -12.70
CA VAL A 185 3.01 -7.44 -12.91
C VAL A 185 4.05 -7.86 -13.94
N ALA A 186 5.01 -8.67 -13.50
CA ALA A 186 6.02 -9.23 -14.40
C ALA A 186 5.36 -10.15 -15.42
N THR A 187 5.65 -9.95 -16.69
CA THR A 187 5.27 -10.88 -17.76
C THR A 187 6.25 -12.05 -17.82
N VAL A 188 5.84 -13.15 -18.46
CA VAL A 188 6.73 -14.29 -18.67
C VAL A 188 7.55 -14.08 -19.94
N ASP A 189 8.85 -14.27 -19.82
CA ASP A 189 9.74 -14.48 -20.96
C ASP A 189 9.94 -15.99 -21.12
N VAL A 190 9.28 -16.58 -22.12
CA VAL A 190 9.22 -18.03 -22.31
C VAL A 190 10.61 -18.61 -22.59
N GLU A 191 11.44 -17.96 -23.39
CA GLU A 191 12.80 -18.40 -23.69
C GLU A 191 13.67 -18.41 -22.43
N ARG A 192 13.60 -17.31 -21.66
CA ARG A 192 14.29 -17.18 -20.37
C ARG A 192 13.83 -18.23 -19.37
N ALA A 193 12.52 -18.47 -19.27
CA ALA A 193 11.96 -19.49 -18.40
C ALA A 193 12.43 -20.91 -18.76
N ILE A 194 12.44 -21.26 -20.06
CA ILE A 194 12.98 -22.53 -20.57
C ILE A 194 14.47 -22.66 -20.24
N ASN A 195 15.26 -21.60 -20.50
CA ASN A 195 16.68 -21.59 -20.19
C ASN A 195 16.95 -21.83 -18.69
N ASN A 196 16.18 -21.15 -17.82
CA ASN A 196 16.31 -21.29 -16.37
C ASN A 196 15.95 -22.72 -15.90
N VAL A 197 14.92 -23.34 -16.50
CA VAL A 197 14.56 -24.73 -16.19
C VAL A 197 15.63 -25.71 -16.62
N ILE A 198 16.16 -25.59 -17.86
CA ILE A 198 17.17 -26.50 -18.40
C ILE A 198 18.46 -26.41 -17.58
N HIS A 199 18.87 -25.21 -17.20
CA HIS A 199 20.11 -24.95 -16.47
C HIS A 199 19.95 -24.93 -14.95
N ASN A 200 18.73 -25.16 -14.43
CA ASN A 200 18.40 -25.07 -13.02
C ASN A 200 18.87 -23.73 -12.38
N LYS A 201 18.58 -22.62 -13.06
CA LYS A 201 18.99 -21.27 -12.63
C LYS A 201 17.87 -20.57 -11.86
N GLU A 202 18.27 -19.85 -10.83
CA GLU A 202 17.44 -18.85 -10.16
C GLU A 202 17.62 -17.47 -10.81
N ASP A 203 16.53 -16.73 -10.97
CA ASP A 203 16.47 -15.44 -11.65
C ASP A 203 15.68 -14.45 -10.79
N ALA A 204 16.38 -13.84 -9.84
CA ALA A 204 15.83 -12.88 -8.87
C ALA A 204 16.07 -11.42 -9.29
N GLY A 205 15.48 -10.48 -8.57
CA GLY A 205 15.81 -9.05 -8.70
C GLY A 205 15.03 -8.28 -9.76
N TRP A 206 13.82 -8.73 -10.10
CA TRP A 206 12.93 -8.01 -11.02
C TRP A 206 12.12 -6.90 -10.32
N GLY A 207 11.87 -5.82 -11.06
CA GLY A 207 10.94 -4.74 -10.72
C GLY A 207 11.62 -3.44 -10.29
N PRO A 208 10.89 -2.32 -10.34
CA PRO A 208 11.43 -1.00 -10.06
C PRO A 208 11.90 -0.84 -8.61
N ASN A 209 11.34 -1.61 -7.68
CA ASN A 209 11.71 -1.64 -6.26
C ASN A 209 12.61 -2.82 -5.89
N ALA A 210 13.42 -3.32 -6.82
CA ALA A 210 14.45 -4.33 -6.51
C ALA A 210 15.46 -3.83 -5.48
N VAL A 211 15.70 -2.52 -5.46
CA VAL A 211 16.41 -1.81 -4.39
C VAL A 211 15.48 -0.71 -3.88
N PHE A 212 15.38 -0.57 -2.56
CA PHE A 212 14.52 0.42 -1.93
C PHE A 212 15.18 1.07 -0.73
N ARG A 213 14.65 2.22 -0.30
CA ARG A 213 15.02 2.88 0.95
C ARG A 213 13.96 2.63 2.02
N PHE A 214 14.41 2.57 3.27
CA PHE A 214 13.56 2.55 4.45
C PHE A 214 14.19 3.42 5.55
N PRO A 215 13.43 4.21 6.34
CA PRO A 215 14.00 5.06 7.36
C PRO A 215 14.65 4.22 8.48
N THR A 216 15.72 4.72 9.05
CA THR A 216 16.41 4.05 10.15
C THR A 216 15.58 4.01 11.42
N GLU A 217 14.64 4.95 11.57
CA GLU A 217 13.77 5.12 12.74
C GLU A 217 12.34 5.48 12.36
N GLY A 218 11.38 5.12 13.22
CA GLY A 218 9.99 5.57 13.18
C GLY A 218 9.12 4.93 12.12
N GLY A 219 9.65 3.97 11.35
CA GLY A 219 8.90 3.35 10.26
C GLY A 219 8.50 4.32 9.16
N THR A 220 7.63 3.91 8.26
CA THR A 220 7.12 4.79 7.19
C THR A 220 6.38 6.00 7.75
N GLY A 221 5.66 5.83 8.87
CA GLY A 221 4.94 6.93 9.53
C GLY A 221 5.86 8.06 10.01
N GLY A 222 7.08 7.73 10.43
CA GLY A 222 8.09 8.73 10.81
C GLY A 222 8.43 9.70 9.68
N ILE A 223 8.45 9.23 8.43
CA ILE A 223 8.69 10.06 7.24
C ILE A 223 7.61 11.14 7.13
N TRP A 224 6.33 10.73 7.20
CA TRP A 224 5.21 11.65 6.97
C TRP A 224 4.99 12.62 8.13
N LYS A 225 5.30 12.21 9.36
CA LYS A 225 5.37 13.11 10.51
C LYS A 225 6.47 14.18 10.32
N ALA A 226 7.64 13.77 9.81
CA ALA A 226 8.72 14.69 9.49
C ALA A 226 8.35 15.67 8.37
N VAL A 227 7.64 15.22 7.32
CA VAL A 227 7.13 16.10 6.26
C VAL A 227 6.11 17.09 6.82
N ALA A 228 5.18 16.63 7.68
CA ALA A 228 4.21 17.51 8.32
C ALA A 228 4.89 18.57 9.20
N ALA A 229 5.99 18.23 9.87
CA ALA A 229 6.77 19.16 10.71
C ALA A 229 7.46 20.28 9.92
N LEU A 230 7.61 20.17 8.60
CA LEU A 230 8.08 21.25 7.74
C LEU A 230 7.03 22.34 7.49
N LEU A 231 5.77 22.07 7.82
CA LEU A 231 4.65 22.97 7.56
C LEU A 231 4.30 23.81 8.81
N PRO A 232 3.78 25.04 8.65
CA PRO A 232 3.37 25.87 9.78
C PRO A 232 2.28 25.17 10.61
N ALA A 233 2.45 25.11 11.92
CA ALA A 233 1.52 24.42 12.83
C ALA A 233 0.10 25.04 12.80
N GLU A 234 -0.02 26.36 12.63
CA GLU A 234 -1.29 27.08 12.54
C GLU A 234 -2.08 26.78 11.25
N ARG A 235 -1.44 26.10 10.28
CA ARG A 235 -2.04 25.63 9.02
C ARG A 235 -2.44 24.17 9.05
N GLN A 236 -2.37 23.54 10.20
CA GLN A 236 -2.67 22.11 10.38
C GLN A 236 -3.62 21.92 11.58
N ARG A 237 -4.62 21.07 11.41
CA ARG A 237 -5.54 20.68 12.49
C ARG A 237 -5.74 19.16 12.45
N TYR A 238 -5.48 18.52 13.56
CA TYR A 238 -5.53 17.06 13.73
C TYR A 238 -6.55 16.65 14.79
N GLY A 239 -6.93 15.38 14.77
CA GLY A 239 -7.72 14.72 15.79
C GLY A 239 -9.20 14.55 15.42
N PRO A 240 -9.96 13.77 16.22
CA PRO A 240 -11.33 13.36 15.94
C PRO A 240 -12.33 14.51 15.72
N ALA A 241 -12.02 15.70 16.26
CA ALA A 241 -12.82 16.91 16.03
C ALA A 241 -12.73 17.43 14.57
N GLN A 242 -11.76 16.94 13.80
CA GLN A 242 -11.56 17.26 12.38
C GLN A 242 -12.14 16.21 11.43
N THR A 243 -12.87 15.21 11.93
CA THR A 243 -13.57 14.25 11.09
C THR A 243 -14.63 14.94 10.26
N VAL A 244 -14.43 14.98 8.94
CA VAL A 244 -15.44 15.45 7.98
C VAL A 244 -16.52 14.39 7.82
N THR A 245 -17.77 14.80 7.92
CA THR A 245 -18.95 13.92 7.82
C THR A 245 -19.84 14.21 6.63
N SER A 246 -19.69 15.38 6.01
CA SER A 246 -20.40 15.71 4.78
C SER A 246 -19.76 16.87 4.04
N ILE A 247 -20.07 16.96 2.75
CA ILE A 247 -19.68 18.05 1.84
C ILE A 247 -20.94 18.64 1.22
N ASP A 248 -21.14 19.94 1.35
CA ASP A 248 -22.17 20.68 0.61
C ASP A 248 -21.48 21.41 -0.56
N LYS A 249 -21.63 20.87 -1.77
CA LYS A 249 -21.02 21.44 -2.98
C LYS A 249 -21.61 22.78 -3.42
N ALA A 250 -22.88 23.04 -3.08
CA ALA A 250 -23.54 24.29 -3.45
C ALA A 250 -23.13 25.44 -2.51
N ALA A 251 -23.10 25.16 -1.19
CA ALA A 251 -22.66 26.13 -0.20
C ALA A 251 -21.12 26.20 -0.10
N LYS A 252 -20.39 25.27 -0.74
CA LYS A 252 -18.94 25.12 -0.60
C LYS A 252 -18.51 25.03 0.87
N THR A 253 -19.11 24.11 1.62
CA THR A 253 -18.78 23.87 3.02
C THR A 253 -18.55 22.39 3.29
N VAL A 254 -17.65 22.09 4.22
CA VAL A 254 -17.56 20.80 4.90
C VAL A 254 -18.20 20.89 6.26
N THR A 255 -18.82 19.80 6.72
CA THR A 255 -19.33 19.68 8.09
C THR A 255 -18.48 18.66 8.84
N PHE A 256 -18.04 19.02 10.03
CA PHE A 256 -17.31 18.14 10.92
C PHE A 256 -18.25 17.35 11.84
N ARG A 257 -17.72 16.29 12.48
CA ARG A 257 -18.48 15.40 13.38
C ARG A 257 -19.18 16.15 14.53
N ASP A 258 -18.61 17.23 15.00
CA ASP A 258 -19.15 18.08 16.06
C ASP A 258 -20.17 19.13 15.56
N GLY A 259 -20.53 19.10 14.29
CA GLY A 259 -21.49 20.01 13.65
C GLY A 259 -20.89 21.34 13.18
N ARG A 260 -19.64 21.65 13.51
CA ARG A 260 -18.95 22.84 12.94
C ARG A 260 -18.91 22.75 11.43
N LYS A 261 -19.00 23.92 10.79
CA LYS A 261 -18.83 24.05 9.33
C LYS A 261 -17.63 24.92 9.01
N LEU A 262 -16.95 24.54 7.93
CA LEU A 262 -15.85 25.31 7.36
C LEU A 262 -16.15 25.56 5.89
N ALA A 263 -16.13 26.83 5.46
CA ALA A 263 -16.32 27.20 4.07
C ALA A 263 -14.96 27.21 3.33
N TYR A 264 -14.99 26.91 2.04
CA TYR A 264 -13.82 26.89 1.18
C TYR A 264 -14.10 27.52 -0.19
N ASP A 265 -13.06 28.02 -0.84
CA ASP A 265 -13.16 28.37 -2.28
C ASP A 265 -12.89 27.12 -3.13
N THR A 266 -11.87 26.34 -2.73
CA THR A 266 -11.45 25.09 -3.37
C THR A 266 -11.19 24.02 -2.30
N LEU A 267 -11.59 22.78 -2.59
CA LEU A 267 -11.38 21.61 -1.74
C LEU A 267 -10.46 20.61 -2.44
N ILE A 268 -9.36 20.23 -1.79
CA ILE A 268 -8.58 19.04 -2.14
C ILE A 268 -8.96 17.95 -1.12
N SER A 269 -9.63 16.90 -1.58
CA SER A 269 -10.14 15.82 -0.74
C SER A 269 -9.35 14.54 -0.99
N THR A 270 -8.84 13.93 0.07
CA THR A 270 -8.25 12.59 0.02
C THR A 270 -9.18 11.51 0.62
N ILE A 271 -10.38 11.92 1.01
CA ILE A 271 -11.45 11.02 1.46
C ILE A 271 -11.75 10.01 0.35
N PRO A 272 -12.00 8.75 0.68
CA PRO A 272 -12.39 7.75 -0.32
C PRO A 272 -13.53 8.24 -1.20
N LEU A 273 -13.36 8.08 -2.51
CA LEU A 273 -14.27 8.64 -3.52
C LEU A 273 -15.69 8.06 -3.41
N ASP A 274 -15.81 6.77 -3.08
CA ASP A 274 -17.10 6.11 -2.81
C ASP A 274 -17.87 6.79 -1.68
N ILE A 275 -17.19 7.17 -0.58
CA ILE A 275 -17.79 7.92 0.53
C ILE A 275 -18.19 9.33 0.07
N SER A 276 -17.26 10.04 -0.58
CA SER A 276 -17.52 11.41 -1.05
C SER A 276 -18.68 11.49 -2.04
N LEU A 277 -18.79 10.53 -2.95
CA LEU A 277 -19.89 10.42 -3.90
C LEU A 277 -21.22 10.17 -3.20
N GLY A 278 -21.27 9.31 -2.17
CA GLY A 278 -22.46 9.11 -1.34
C GLY A 278 -22.94 10.41 -0.68
N TRP A 279 -22.03 11.19 -0.08
CA TRP A 279 -22.38 12.49 0.52
C TRP A 279 -22.89 13.52 -0.50
N LEU A 280 -22.48 13.39 -1.75
CA LEU A 280 -22.87 14.28 -2.83
C LEU A 280 -24.11 13.80 -3.61
N GLY A 281 -24.78 12.73 -3.13
CA GLY A 281 -25.98 12.16 -3.74
C GLY A 281 -25.72 11.42 -5.05
N ARG A 282 -24.50 10.89 -5.23
CA ARG A 282 -24.08 10.10 -6.40
C ARG A 282 -23.86 8.62 -6.04
N ASP A 283 -24.82 8.03 -5.33
CA ASP A 283 -24.80 6.60 -4.99
C ASP A 283 -24.76 5.69 -6.23
N ASP A 284 -25.25 6.17 -7.36
CA ASP A 284 -25.17 5.51 -8.66
C ASP A 284 -23.72 5.25 -9.08
N LEU A 285 -22.83 6.23 -8.87
CA LEU A 285 -21.40 6.12 -9.16
C LEU A 285 -20.64 5.43 -8.02
N ALA A 286 -20.98 5.74 -6.77
CA ALA A 286 -20.32 5.15 -5.60
C ALA A 286 -20.36 3.61 -5.62
N LYS A 287 -21.51 3.01 -5.96
CA LYS A 287 -21.70 1.56 -6.07
C LYS A 287 -20.87 0.89 -7.14
N GLY A 288 -20.36 1.64 -8.11
CA GLY A 288 -19.45 1.15 -9.15
C GLY A 288 -17.98 1.07 -8.72
N LEU A 289 -17.65 1.58 -7.53
CA LEU A 289 -16.31 1.52 -6.96
C LEU A 289 -16.22 0.37 -5.95
N GLN A 290 -15.20 -0.46 -6.10
CA GLN A 290 -14.95 -1.59 -5.21
C GLN A 290 -13.63 -1.42 -4.50
N TYR A 291 -13.55 -1.90 -3.28
CA TYR A 291 -12.31 -1.96 -2.49
C TYR A 291 -12.26 -3.25 -1.68
N SER A 292 -11.07 -3.60 -1.23
CA SER A 292 -10.87 -4.59 -0.18
C SER A 292 -10.35 -3.92 1.08
N SER A 293 -10.81 -4.41 2.23
CA SER A 293 -10.21 -4.11 3.52
C SER A 293 -8.92 -4.90 3.69
N THR A 294 -8.03 -4.45 4.56
CA THR A 294 -6.79 -5.16 4.85
C THR A 294 -6.60 -5.27 6.36
N HIS A 295 -6.31 -6.49 6.83
CA HIS A 295 -5.84 -6.73 8.18
C HIS A 295 -4.32 -6.76 8.17
N ILE A 296 -3.73 -5.99 9.07
CA ILE A 296 -2.32 -6.06 9.42
C ILE A 296 -2.22 -6.81 10.73
N VAL A 297 -1.55 -7.96 10.72
CA VAL A 297 -1.20 -8.70 11.93
C VAL A 297 0.30 -8.64 12.10
N GLY A 298 0.75 -8.12 13.23
CA GLY A 298 2.16 -8.06 13.59
C GLY A 298 2.48 -9.00 14.74
N ILE A 299 3.59 -9.71 14.66
CA ILE A 299 4.10 -10.51 15.78
C ILE A 299 5.54 -10.15 16.08
N GLY A 300 5.83 -9.90 17.35
CA GLY A 300 7.19 -9.79 17.89
C GLY A 300 7.61 -11.12 18.50
N ILE A 301 8.80 -11.60 18.16
CA ILE A 301 9.29 -12.93 18.47
C ILE A 301 10.64 -12.81 19.18
N ARG A 302 10.83 -13.58 20.25
CA ARG A 302 12.13 -13.70 20.91
C ARG A 302 13.03 -14.69 20.16
N GLY A 303 14.32 -14.37 20.08
CA GLY A 303 15.33 -15.19 19.43
C GLY A 303 15.91 -14.54 18.18
N LYS A 304 16.79 -15.25 17.48
CA LYS A 304 17.38 -14.78 16.23
C LYS A 304 16.44 -15.09 15.06
N CYS A 305 16.30 -14.15 14.15
CA CYS A 305 15.53 -14.35 12.92
C CYS A 305 16.18 -15.44 12.04
N PRO A 306 15.46 -16.52 11.66
CA PRO A 306 16.02 -17.62 10.87
C PRO A 306 15.98 -17.37 9.35
N HIS A 307 15.44 -16.24 8.88
CA HIS A 307 15.08 -16.04 7.47
C HIS A 307 16.21 -15.45 6.60
N GLY A 308 17.44 -15.36 7.12
CA GLY A 308 18.59 -14.81 6.38
C GLY A 308 18.29 -13.39 5.89
N LEU A 309 18.40 -13.14 4.58
CA LEU A 309 18.14 -11.83 3.98
C LEU A 309 16.72 -11.67 3.43
N LYS A 310 15.84 -12.68 3.59
CA LYS A 310 14.47 -12.59 3.09
C LYS A 310 13.76 -11.44 3.77
N CYS A 311 13.09 -10.61 2.97
CA CYS A 311 12.40 -9.45 3.50
C CYS A 311 10.91 -9.38 3.10
N TRP A 312 10.55 -9.92 1.93
CA TRP A 312 9.21 -9.81 1.38
C TRP A 312 8.75 -11.13 0.77
N LEU A 313 7.73 -11.77 1.35
CA LEU A 313 7.36 -13.14 1.06
C LEU A 313 5.90 -13.24 0.64
N TYR A 314 5.60 -14.10 -0.35
CA TYR A 314 4.29 -14.23 -0.99
C TYR A 314 3.72 -15.64 -0.79
N PHE A 315 2.39 -15.73 -0.58
CA PHE A 315 1.69 -16.96 -0.18
C PHE A 315 0.42 -17.16 -1.01
N PRO A 316 0.47 -17.93 -2.12
CA PRO A 316 -0.70 -18.19 -2.95
C PRO A 316 -1.64 -19.27 -2.38
N GLU A 317 -1.13 -20.23 -1.59
CA GLU A 317 -1.88 -21.40 -1.12
C GLU A 317 -2.79 -21.08 0.07
N ASP A 318 -3.80 -21.94 0.30
CA ASP A 318 -4.81 -21.75 1.36
C ASP A 318 -4.36 -22.28 2.74
N ASP A 319 -3.09 -22.68 2.88
CA ASP A 319 -2.47 -23.12 4.12
C ASP A 319 -2.26 -21.99 5.16
N CYS A 320 -2.47 -20.76 4.73
CA CYS A 320 -2.42 -19.54 5.56
C CYS A 320 -3.41 -18.48 5.05
N PRO A 321 -3.89 -17.56 5.93
CA PRO A 321 -4.85 -16.52 5.52
C PRO A 321 -4.19 -15.35 4.78
N PHE A 322 -2.89 -15.09 5.04
CA PHE A 322 -2.17 -13.92 4.49
C PHE A 322 -1.69 -14.17 3.06
N TYR A 323 -1.65 -13.10 2.28
CA TYR A 323 -1.07 -13.11 0.93
C TYR A 323 0.41 -12.70 0.94
N ARG A 324 0.83 -11.92 1.94
CA ARG A 324 2.18 -11.40 2.06
C ARG A 324 2.63 -11.37 3.51
N THR A 325 3.91 -11.62 3.70
CA THR A 325 4.59 -11.43 4.98
C THR A 325 5.85 -10.62 4.75
N THR A 326 6.07 -9.64 5.59
CA THR A 326 7.32 -8.86 5.64
C THR A 326 8.09 -9.25 6.90
N VAL A 327 9.37 -9.60 6.75
CA VAL A 327 10.30 -9.70 7.89
C VAL A 327 10.66 -8.27 8.29
N PHE A 328 9.78 -7.64 9.09
CA PHE A 328 9.79 -6.19 9.27
C PHE A 328 11.00 -5.69 10.06
N SER A 329 11.55 -6.53 10.92
CA SER A 329 12.82 -6.29 11.61
C SER A 329 14.03 -6.16 10.67
N HIS A 330 13.97 -6.67 9.44
CA HIS A 330 15.04 -6.53 8.46
C HIS A 330 15.09 -5.15 7.79
N TYR A 331 14.01 -4.37 7.87
CA TYR A 331 13.98 -3.04 7.24
C TYR A 331 14.75 -2.01 8.05
N ALA A 332 14.64 -2.06 9.39
CA ALA A 332 15.42 -1.25 10.30
C ALA A 332 15.55 -1.95 11.67
N ALA A 333 16.72 -1.85 12.28
CA ALA A 333 16.94 -2.41 13.61
C ALA A 333 15.99 -1.84 14.67
N LYS A 334 15.62 -0.56 14.54
CA LYS A 334 14.69 0.14 15.44
C LYS A 334 13.19 -0.21 15.21
N ASN A 335 12.87 -1.10 14.27
CA ASN A 335 11.53 -1.68 14.17
C ASN A 335 11.26 -2.71 15.28
N CYS A 336 12.27 -3.06 16.06
CA CYS A 336 12.17 -3.93 17.23
C CYS A 336 12.76 -3.23 18.46
N PRO A 337 12.35 -3.66 19.67
CA PRO A 337 13.00 -3.22 20.92
C PRO A 337 14.49 -3.61 20.91
N GLU A 338 15.28 -2.88 21.67
CA GLU A 338 16.70 -3.22 21.89
C GLU A 338 16.84 -4.60 22.55
N GLY A 339 17.86 -5.35 22.16
CA GLY A 339 18.05 -6.74 22.63
C GLY A 339 18.20 -6.89 24.15
N GLY A 340 18.64 -5.84 24.85
CA GLY A 340 18.71 -5.79 26.33
C GLY A 340 17.39 -5.51 27.03
N SER A 341 16.33 -5.15 26.30
CA SER A 341 14.99 -5.00 26.85
C SER A 341 14.47 -6.36 27.34
N LYS A 342 13.80 -6.39 28.50
CA LYS A 342 13.20 -7.59 29.04
C LYS A 342 11.69 -7.57 28.77
N LEU A 343 11.21 -8.51 27.94
CA LEU A 343 9.80 -8.66 27.63
C LEU A 343 9.25 -9.98 28.15
N PRO A 344 8.00 -10.05 28.62
CA PRO A 344 7.35 -11.30 28.96
C PRO A 344 7.04 -12.10 27.69
N THR A 345 6.99 -13.44 27.80
CA THR A 345 6.41 -14.28 26.75
C THR A 345 4.89 -14.28 26.91
N LEU A 346 4.16 -13.78 25.89
CA LEU A 346 2.71 -13.69 25.92
C LEU A 346 2.06 -15.05 25.69
N CYS A 347 2.49 -15.77 24.65
CA CYS A 347 2.08 -17.15 24.33
C CYS A 347 3.15 -17.79 23.43
N LEU A 348 2.99 -19.09 23.15
CA LEU A 348 3.73 -19.75 22.07
C LEU A 348 3.06 -19.51 20.72
N ALA A 349 3.79 -19.70 19.63
CA ALA A 349 3.26 -19.49 18.28
C ALA A 349 2.05 -20.38 17.95
N ASN A 350 1.95 -21.59 18.54
CA ASN A 350 0.78 -22.47 18.44
C ASN A 350 -0.42 -22.01 19.27
N GLY A 351 -0.29 -20.91 19.99
CA GLY A 351 -1.33 -20.35 20.84
C GLY A 351 -1.44 -21.00 22.23
N GLU A 352 -0.50 -21.86 22.61
CA GLU A 352 -0.43 -22.49 23.94
C GLU A 352 0.24 -21.58 24.99
N ASP A 353 0.11 -21.99 26.25
CA ASP A 353 0.77 -21.33 27.37
C ASP A 353 2.29 -21.51 27.28
N PRO A 354 3.10 -20.47 27.54
CA PRO A 354 4.55 -20.63 27.64
C PRO A 354 4.92 -21.37 28.93
N ALA A 355 6.07 -22.05 28.94
CA ALA A 355 6.57 -22.75 30.14
C ALA A 355 6.83 -21.75 31.31
N SER A 356 7.21 -20.50 30.98
CA SER A 356 7.30 -19.38 31.90
C SER A 356 6.87 -18.10 31.19
N GLY A 357 6.05 -17.28 31.85
CA GLY A 357 5.69 -15.93 31.41
C GLY A 357 6.66 -14.86 31.91
N GLU A 358 7.79 -15.23 32.51
CA GLU A 358 8.76 -14.27 33.03
C GLU A 358 9.40 -13.44 31.92
N ALA A 359 9.71 -12.18 32.25
CA ALA A 359 10.36 -11.28 31.32
C ALA A 359 11.84 -11.69 31.13
N ALA A 360 12.24 -11.88 29.89
CA ALA A 360 13.61 -12.21 29.50
C ALA A 360 14.12 -11.32 28.39
N GLU A 361 15.44 -11.23 28.24
CA GLU A 361 16.11 -10.44 27.21
C GLU A 361 15.95 -11.07 25.82
N GLY A 362 16.12 -10.22 24.77
CA GLY A 362 16.15 -10.64 23.38
C GLY A 362 17.36 -11.51 23.01
N PRO A 363 17.73 -11.56 21.75
CA PRO A 363 17.32 -10.62 20.69
C PRO A 363 15.86 -10.80 20.28
N TYR A 364 15.34 -9.80 19.53
CA TYR A 364 13.96 -9.78 19.02
C TYR A 364 13.94 -9.59 17.51
N TRP A 365 12.90 -10.14 16.88
CA TRP A 365 12.60 -9.92 15.47
C TRP A 365 11.08 -9.90 15.26
N SER A 366 10.63 -9.46 14.10
CA SER A 366 9.20 -9.31 13.84
C SER A 366 8.80 -9.72 12.44
N LEU A 367 7.56 -10.26 12.35
CA LEU A 367 6.85 -10.51 11.12
C LEU A 367 5.60 -9.64 11.06
N MET A 368 5.34 -9.08 9.90
CA MET A 368 4.13 -8.35 9.58
C MET A 368 3.39 -9.06 8.46
N PHE A 369 2.14 -9.44 8.72
CA PHE A 369 1.29 -10.19 7.79
C PHE A 369 0.18 -9.29 7.26
N GLU A 370 -0.14 -9.46 5.99
CA GLU A 370 -1.21 -8.74 5.32
C GLU A 370 -2.27 -9.70 4.80
N ILE A 371 -3.52 -9.47 5.21
CA ILE A 371 -4.69 -10.29 4.86
C ILE A 371 -5.76 -9.38 4.27
N SER A 372 -6.18 -9.62 3.03
CA SER A 372 -7.29 -8.87 2.43
C SER A 372 -8.63 -9.49 2.76
N GLU A 373 -9.65 -8.64 2.89
CA GLU A 373 -11.04 -8.99 3.18
C GLU A 373 -11.98 -8.30 2.18
N SER A 374 -13.01 -9.01 1.75
CA SER A 374 -14.15 -8.46 1.00
C SER A 374 -15.37 -9.38 1.14
N GLN A 375 -16.48 -9.04 0.47
CA GLN A 375 -17.64 -9.92 0.36
C GLN A 375 -17.33 -11.28 -0.29
N TYR A 376 -16.28 -11.39 -1.13
CA TYR A 376 -15.85 -12.64 -1.78
C TYR A 376 -14.86 -13.45 -0.93
N LYS A 377 -14.23 -12.82 0.03
CA LYS A 377 -13.26 -13.40 0.95
C LYS A 377 -13.46 -12.78 2.34
N PRO A 378 -14.53 -13.18 3.06
CA PRO A 378 -14.80 -12.67 4.39
C PRO A 378 -13.73 -13.15 5.38
N VAL A 379 -13.47 -12.33 6.39
CA VAL A 379 -12.55 -12.63 7.50
C VAL A 379 -13.34 -12.69 8.81
N SER A 380 -13.08 -13.70 9.62
CA SER A 380 -13.75 -13.85 10.93
C SER A 380 -13.14 -12.88 11.95
N MET A 381 -13.98 -12.01 12.48
CA MET A 381 -13.63 -11.08 13.57
C MET A 381 -14.14 -11.58 14.93
N LYS A 382 -14.52 -12.86 15.03
CA LYS A 382 -14.94 -13.49 16.30
C LYS A 382 -13.79 -13.48 17.29
N ASP A 383 -14.09 -13.12 18.52
CA ASP A 383 -13.12 -13.15 19.61
C ASP A 383 -12.64 -14.57 19.91
N THR A 384 -11.33 -14.74 19.96
CA THR A 384 -10.64 -15.99 20.25
C THR A 384 -9.58 -15.74 21.32
N LYS A 385 -9.60 -16.58 22.37
CA LYS A 385 -8.60 -16.52 23.43
C LYS A 385 -7.33 -17.24 23.00
N LEU A 386 -6.18 -16.59 23.16
CA LEU A 386 -4.86 -17.18 23.07
C LEU A 386 -4.36 -17.56 24.47
N GLY A 387 -3.35 -18.44 24.53
CA GLY A 387 -2.75 -18.89 25.77
C GLY A 387 -1.94 -17.81 26.52
N GLY A 388 -1.44 -18.15 27.69
CA GLY A 388 -0.63 -17.30 28.54
C GLY A 388 -1.29 -15.97 28.87
N SER A 389 -0.54 -14.90 28.76
CA SER A 389 -0.98 -13.51 28.95
C SER A 389 -1.38 -12.80 27.66
N ALA A 390 -1.42 -13.50 26.50
CA ALA A 390 -1.74 -12.89 25.21
C ALA A 390 -3.18 -12.34 25.14
N GLY A 391 -4.12 -12.90 25.93
CA GLY A 391 -5.48 -12.38 26.02
C GLY A 391 -6.38 -12.79 24.87
N THR A 392 -7.35 -11.92 24.53
CA THR A 392 -8.37 -12.17 23.51
C THR A 392 -8.12 -11.32 22.27
N TRP A 393 -8.16 -11.96 21.11
CA TRP A 393 -7.92 -11.34 19.79
C TRP A 393 -8.97 -11.80 18.79
N PRO A 394 -9.19 -11.05 17.69
CA PRO A 394 -9.94 -11.56 16.55
C PRO A 394 -9.36 -12.90 16.04
N GLU A 395 -10.21 -13.80 15.61
CA GLU A 395 -9.84 -15.15 15.15
C GLU A 395 -8.76 -15.13 14.07
N ILE A 396 -8.76 -14.11 13.22
CA ILE A 396 -7.74 -13.93 12.17
C ILE A 396 -6.31 -13.88 12.73
N VAL A 397 -6.11 -13.40 13.95
CA VAL A 397 -4.79 -13.39 14.60
C VAL A 397 -4.32 -14.82 14.88
N ARG A 398 -5.21 -15.65 15.42
CA ARG A 398 -4.91 -17.07 15.66
C ARG A 398 -4.67 -17.83 14.35
N GLU A 399 -5.51 -17.59 13.34
CA GLU A 399 -5.34 -18.18 12.01
C GLU A 399 -4.00 -17.77 11.38
N THR A 400 -3.57 -16.53 11.61
CA THR A 400 -2.26 -16.02 11.14
C THR A 400 -1.11 -16.75 11.83
N LEU A 401 -1.17 -16.98 13.15
CA LEU A 401 -0.14 -17.74 13.86
C LEU A 401 -0.06 -19.18 13.34
N ILE A 402 -1.21 -19.86 13.15
CA ILE A 402 -1.28 -21.22 12.59
C ILE A 402 -0.70 -21.22 11.16
N GLY A 403 -1.10 -20.26 10.33
CA GLY A 403 -0.57 -20.10 8.98
C GLY A 403 0.94 -19.86 8.95
N ALA A 404 1.47 -19.10 9.90
CA ALA A 404 2.91 -18.88 10.01
C ALA A 404 3.68 -20.17 10.35
N ILE A 405 3.08 -21.08 11.14
CA ILE A 405 3.65 -22.40 11.40
C ILE A 405 3.55 -23.28 10.15
N ASN A 406 2.38 -23.35 9.50
CA ASN A 406 2.16 -24.15 8.29
C ASN A 406 3.15 -23.78 7.18
N THR A 407 3.43 -22.49 7.03
CA THR A 407 4.37 -21.95 6.02
C THR A 407 5.83 -21.92 6.49
N LYS A 408 6.13 -22.48 7.66
CA LYS A 408 7.48 -22.56 8.24
C LYS A 408 8.14 -21.19 8.47
N LEU A 409 7.34 -20.15 8.66
CA LEU A 409 7.83 -18.83 9.06
C LEU A 409 8.24 -18.80 10.52
N VAL A 410 7.53 -19.57 11.37
CA VAL A 410 7.83 -19.74 12.79
C VAL A 410 7.69 -21.21 13.18
N GLU A 411 8.39 -21.62 14.22
CA GLU A 411 8.18 -22.92 14.86
C GLU A 411 7.04 -22.85 15.88
N ALA A 412 6.31 -23.95 16.10
CA ALA A 412 5.18 -24.00 17.02
C ALA A 412 5.52 -23.54 18.45
N GLY A 413 6.75 -23.82 18.91
CA GLY A 413 7.25 -23.43 20.21
C GLY A 413 7.93 -22.06 20.26
N SER A 414 7.90 -21.26 19.20
CA SER A 414 8.49 -19.91 19.20
C SER A 414 7.77 -19.00 20.21
N GLU A 415 8.54 -18.23 20.98
CA GLU A 415 8.01 -17.32 22.00
C GLU A 415 7.51 -16.03 21.40
N ILE A 416 6.21 -15.79 21.46
CA ILE A 416 5.57 -14.55 21.03
C ILE A 416 5.59 -13.56 22.19
N VAL A 417 6.22 -12.42 21.99
CA VAL A 417 6.39 -11.35 22.99
C VAL A 417 5.61 -10.09 22.69
N SER A 418 5.06 -9.97 21.48
CA SER A 418 4.18 -8.88 21.06
C SER A 418 3.20 -9.36 20.01
N ILE A 419 1.96 -8.89 20.10
CA ILE A 419 0.91 -9.14 19.11
C ILE A 419 0.28 -7.81 18.75
N TYR A 420 0.07 -7.61 17.47
CA TYR A 420 -0.57 -6.41 16.92
C TYR A 420 -1.61 -6.81 15.89
N HIS A 421 -2.75 -6.11 15.88
CA HIS A 421 -3.75 -6.24 14.83
C HIS A 421 -4.42 -4.91 14.55
N ARG A 422 -4.52 -4.57 13.28
CA ARG A 422 -5.30 -3.42 12.80
C ARG A 422 -6.03 -3.78 11.52
N ARG A 423 -7.33 -3.48 11.45
CA ARG A 423 -8.14 -3.58 10.24
C ARG A 423 -8.26 -2.20 9.61
N LEU A 424 -7.90 -2.12 8.35
CA LEU A 424 -8.05 -0.94 7.50
C LEU A 424 -9.25 -1.16 6.59
N GLU A 425 -10.29 -0.35 6.75
CA GLU A 425 -11.52 -0.49 5.94
C GLU A 425 -11.21 -0.36 4.45
N HIS A 426 -10.52 0.71 4.06
CA HIS A 426 -10.06 0.94 2.70
C HIS A 426 -8.57 0.56 2.58
N GLY A 427 -8.27 -0.70 2.26
CA GLY A 427 -6.91 -1.21 2.05
C GLY A 427 -6.43 -1.05 0.61
N TYR A 428 -7.20 -1.60 -0.35
CA TYR A 428 -6.90 -1.53 -1.79
C TYR A 428 -8.09 -1.06 -2.61
N PRO A 429 -7.93 0.02 -3.42
CA PRO A 429 -8.94 0.40 -4.42
C PRO A 429 -8.89 -0.63 -5.55
N THR A 430 -9.89 -1.50 -5.62
CA THR A 430 -9.92 -2.59 -6.60
C THR A 430 -10.05 -2.02 -8.02
N PRO A 431 -9.16 -2.38 -8.95
CA PRO A 431 -9.29 -2.03 -10.37
C PRO A 431 -10.35 -2.91 -11.03
N SER A 432 -11.61 -2.74 -10.61
CA SER A 432 -12.75 -3.52 -11.07
C SER A 432 -13.14 -3.19 -12.50
N VAL A 433 -13.78 -4.16 -13.17
CA VAL A 433 -14.41 -3.92 -14.47
C VAL A 433 -15.46 -2.81 -14.29
N GLY A 434 -15.38 -1.77 -15.12
CA GLY A 434 -16.28 -0.61 -15.03
C GLY A 434 -15.77 0.56 -14.19
N ARG A 435 -14.74 0.40 -13.33
CA ARG A 435 -14.14 1.48 -12.52
C ARG A 435 -13.85 2.74 -13.36
N ASP A 436 -13.20 2.56 -14.50
CA ASP A 436 -12.76 3.70 -15.32
C ASP A 436 -13.91 4.52 -15.91
N ALA A 437 -15.05 3.87 -16.18
CA ALA A 437 -16.27 4.58 -16.60
C ALA A 437 -16.81 5.48 -15.48
N VAL A 438 -16.77 5.00 -14.23
CA VAL A 438 -17.14 5.80 -13.05
C VAL A 438 -16.17 6.98 -12.89
N LEU A 439 -14.86 6.74 -12.95
CA LEU A 439 -13.86 7.80 -12.76
C LEU A 439 -13.94 8.88 -13.84
N LYS A 440 -14.17 8.51 -15.10
CA LYS A 440 -14.36 9.44 -16.21
C LYS A 440 -15.55 10.39 -16.02
N GLN A 441 -16.55 9.98 -15.26
CA GLN A 441 -17.71 10.82 -14.92
C GLN A 441 -17.50 11.56 -13.61
N ALA A 442 -17.10 10.87 -12.54
CA ALA A 442 -17.03 11.40 -11.19
C ALA A 442 -15.97 12.50 -11.03
N LEU A 443 -14.73 12.26 -11.48
CA LEU A 443 -13.63 13.20 -11.24
C LEU A 443 -13.83 14.55 -11.94
N PRO A 444 -14.27 14.63 -13.21
CA PRO A 444 -14.61 15.91 -13.85
C PRO A 444 -15.81 16.62 -13.20
N GLU A 445 -16.85 15.87 -12.76
CA GLU A 445 -18.01 16.46 -12.08
C GLU A 445 -17.60 17.12 -10.75
N LEU A 446 -16.79 16.44 -9.95
CA LEU A 446 -16.25 16.99 -8.70
C LEU A 446 -15.39 18.22 -8.95
N LYS A 447 -14.49 18.16 -9.92
CA LYS A 447 -13.62 19.27 -10.29
C LYS A 447 -14.43 20.50 -10.72
N ALA A 448 -15.50 20.33 -11.49
CA ALA A 448 -16.40 21.41 -11.86
C ALA A 448 -17.11 22.04 -10.65
N ALA A 449 -17.31 21.29 -9.58
CA ALA A 449 -17.84 21.77 -8.29
C ALA A 449 -16.77 22.41 -7.39
N GLY A 450 -15.51 22.50 -7.83
CA GLY A 450 -14.38 23.01 -7.03
C GLY A 450 -13.81 22.00 -6.05
N ILE A 451 -13.96 20.70 -6.31
CA ILE A 451 -13.48 19.60 -5.47
C ILE A 451 -12.48 18.75 -6.26
N TRP A 452 -11.23 18.75 -5.85
CA TRP A 452 -10.19 17.86 -6.36
C TRP A 452 -10.10 16.61 -5.46
N SER A 453 -10.74 15.53 -5.89
CA SER A 453 -10.62 14.22 -5.19
C SER A 453 -9.35 13.52 -5.67
N ARG A 454 -8.33 13.41 -4.80
CA ARG A 454 -6.98 12.94 -5.16
C ARG A 454 -6.43 11.98 -4.11
N GLY A 455 -5.42 11.22 -4.53
CA GLY A 455 -4.77 10.22 -3.70
C GLY A 455 -5.28 8.81 -3.97
N ARG A 456 -4.75 7.83 -3.23
CA ARG A 456 -4.99 6.40 -3.42
C ARG A 456 -6.47 6.04 -3.54
N PHE A 457 -7.29 6.52 -2.61
CA PHE A 457 -8.73 6.31 -2.60
C PHE A 457 -9.53 7.51 -3.13
N GLY A 458 -8.99 8.71 -3.13
CA GLY A 458 -9.65 9.87 -3.71
C GLY A 458 -9.74 9.80 -5.23
N SER A 459 -8.74 9.23 -5.91
CA SER A 459 -8.77 9.00 -7.35
C SER A 459 -9.07 7.57 -7.77
N TYR A 460 -9.05 6.60 -6.86
CA TYR A 460 -9.30 5.17 -7.12
C TYR A 460 -8.43 4.56 -8.22
N LYS A 461 -7.26 5.13 -8.48
CA LYS A 461 -6.31 4.66 -9.50
C LYS A 461 -5.14 3.94 -8.84
N TYR A 462 -5.24 2.62 -8.70
CA TYR A 462 -4.20 1.78 -8.11
C TYR A 462 -2.85 1.89 -8.85
N GLU A 463 -2.90 2.07 -10.16
CA GLU A 463 -1.72 2.23 -11.03
C GLU A 463 -0.82 3.42 -10.67
N VAL A 464 -1.34 4.40 -9.93
CA VAL A 464 -0.61 5.59 -9.43
C VAL A 464 -0.95 5.85 -7.97
N ALA A 465 -0.83 4.81 -7.13
CA ALA A 465 -1.22 4.84 -5.73
C ALA A 465 -0.07 4.50 -4.74
N ASN A 466 1.18 4.48 -5.21
CA ASN A 466 2.35 4.40 -4.33
C ASN A 466 2.53 5.73 -3.59
N GLN A 467 3.41 5.79 -2.60
CA GLN A 467 3.61 6.99 -1.78
C GLN A 467 4.08 8.20 -2.60
N ASP A 468 5.00 8.00 -3.53
CA ASP A 468 5.50 9.02 -4.45
C ASP A 468 4.41 9.55 -5.39
N HIS A 469 3.65 8.66 -6.01
CA HIS A 469 2.48 9.03 -6.81
C HIS A 469 1.44 9.79 -5.99
N SER A 470 1.14 9.31 -4.79
CA SER A 470 0.16 9.93 -3.91
C SER A 470 0.57 11.35 -3.52
N LEU A 471 1.84 11.57 -3.19
CA LEU A 471 2.36 12.92 -2.94
C LEU A 471 2.20 13.81 -4.18
N MET A 472 2.60 13.30 -5.36
CA MET A 472 2.55 14.09 -6.60
C MET A 472 1.12 14.39 -7.05
N LEU A 473 0.15 13.50 -6.80
CA LEU A 473 -1.28 13.82 -7.00
C LEU A 473 -1.72 15.05 -6.21
N GLY A 474 -1.19 15.23 -5.00
CA GLY A 474 -1.41 16.44 -4.20
C GLY A 474 -0.72 17.67 -4.77
N VAL A 475 0.57 17.56 -5.11
CA VAL A 475 1.36 18.65 -5.71
C VAL A 475 0.74 19.13 -7.03
N GLU A 476 0.46 18.20 -7.93
CA GLU A 476 -0.10 18.48 -9.26
C GLU A 476 -1.52 19.07 -9.17
N SER A 477 -2.32 18.68 -8.17
CA SER A 477 -3.65 19.27 -7.96
C SER A 477 -3.55 20.76 -7.62
N VAL A 478 -2.57 21.15 -6.80
CA VAL A 478 -2.32 22.58 -6.47
C VAL A 478 -1.87 23.34 -7.70
N ASP A 479 -0.94 22.80 -8.47
CA ASP A 479 -0.48 23.45 -9.70
C ASP A 479 -1.60 23.56 -10.73
N ASN A 480 -2.50 22.56 -10.82
CA ASN A 480 -3.69 22.63 -11.66
C ASN A 480 -4.67 23.71 -11.19
N ILE A 481 -4.91 23.83 -9.87
CA ILE A 481 -5.81 24.83 -9.28
C ILE A 481 -5.29 26.24 -9.55
N LEU A 482 -4.00 26.49 -9.35
CA LEU A 482 -3.42 27.83 -9.37
C LEU A 482 -2.98 28.27 -10.78
N PHE A 483 -2.56 27.35 -11.63
CA PHE A 483 -1.92 27.65 -12.92
C PHE A 483 -2.58 26.95 -14.12
N GLY A 484 -3.56 26.06 -13.90
CA GLY A 484 -4.22 25.32 -14.98
C GLY A 484 -3.33 24.25 -15.62
N THR A 485 -2.25 23.81 -14.98
CA THR A 485 -1.36 22.77 -15.50
C THR A 485 -2.03 21.40 -15.55
N GLN A 486 -1.53 20.51 -16.39
CA GLN A 486 -2.00 19.13 -16.45
C GLN A 486 -1.55 18.34 -15.20
N GLU A 487 -2.38 17.41 -14.76
CA GLU A 487 -2.08 16.47 -13.66
C GLU A 487 -1.52 15.18 -14.28
N LEU A 488 -0.21 15.16 -14.56
CA LEU A 488 0.44 14.09 -15.32
C LEU A 488 0.30 12.72 -14.64
N THR A 489 0.47 12.67 -13.34
CA THR A 489 0.34 11.42 -12.56
C THR A 489 -1.07 10.85 -12.67
N LEU A 490 -2.10 11.69 -12.61
CA LEU A 490 -3.49 11.25 -12.70
C LEU A 490 -3.89 10.86 -14.12
N GLU A 491 -3.50 11.68 -15.10
CA GLU A 491 -4.02 11.59 -16.47
C GLU A 491 -3.22 10.62 -17.34
N TYR A 492 -1.91 10.47 -17.06
CA TYR A 492 -0.97 9.72 -17.91
C TYR A 492 -0.11 8.70 -17.13
N PRO A 493 -0.73 7.71 -16.45
CA PRO A 493 0.01 6.66 -15.71
C PRO A 493 1.07 5.96 -16.56
N ASN A 494 0.78 5.70 -17.83
CA ASN A 494 1.67 5.02 -18.76
C ASN A 494 2.91 5.88 -19.14
N ILE A 495 2.88 7.18 -18.87
CA ILE A 495 4.02 8.08 -19.09
C ILE A 495 4.88 8.15 -17.83
N VAL A 496 4.27 8.22 -16.66
CA VAL A 496 5.01 8.40 -15.40
C VAL A 496 5.63 7.09 -14.88
N ASN A 497 4.92 5.97 -14.96
CA ASN A 497 5.39 4.70 -14.39
C ASN A 497 6.68 4.14 -15.03
N PRO A 498 6.86 4.11 -16.37
CA PRO A 498 8.07 3.55 -16.96
C PRO A 498 9.27 4.52 -16.93
N ARG A 499 9.10 5.75 -16.45
CA ARG A 499 10.15 6.78 -16.49
C ARG A 499 10.98 6.79 -15.23
N LYS A 500 12.27 7.12 -15.38
CA LYS A 500 13.15 7.37 -14.26
C LYS A 500 12.92 8.76 -13.71
N ASN A 501 13.18 8.93 -12.43
CA ASN A 501 13.01 10.18 -11.68
C ASN A 501 13.69 11.40 -12.33
N THR A 502 14.84 11.20 -12.96
CA THR A 502 15.62 12.24 -13.64
C THR A 502 14.94 12.82 -14.90
N GLU A 503 13.92 12.16 -15.42
CA GLU A 503 13.16 12.60 -16.60
C GLU A 503 11.96 13.48 -16.25
N LEU A 504 11.53 13.47 -14.97
CA LEU A 504 10.38 14.20 -14.46
C LEU A 504 10.82 15.20 -13.40
N LEU A 505 11.53 16.23 -13.83
CA LEU A 505 12.09 17.26 -12.96
C LEU A 505 11.01 18.24 -12.51
N TYR A 506 10.56 18.11 -11.27
CA TYR A 506 9.81 19.12 -10.54
C TYR A 506 10.76 19.90 -9.64
N SER A 507 11.11 21.11 -10.00
CA SER A 507 11.89 21.98 -9.13
C SER A 507 10.99 22.69 -8.13
N LYS A 508 11.46 22.86 -6.89
CA LYS A 508 10.79 23.68 -5.86
C LYS A 508 10.44 25.09 -6.33
N THR A 509 11.18 25.59 -7.31
CA THR A 509 11.05 26.95 -7.88
C THR A 509 10.32 27.00 -9.22
N ASN A 510 10.08 25.88 -9.88
CA ASN A 510 9.39 25.86 -11.18
C ASN A 510 7.88 25.85 -10.99
N VAL A 511 7.28 26.97 -11.32
CA VAL A 511 5.84 27.20 -11.28
C VAL A 511 5.15 26.59 -12.50
N SER A 512 5.84 26.41 -13.61
CA SER A 512 5.32 25.81 -14.83
C SER A 512 6.07 24.53 -15.16
N LEU A 513 5.35 23.42 -15.07
CA LEU A 513 5.78 22.14 -15.58
C LEU A 513 5.39 22.04 -17.05
N SER A 514 6.08 22.74 -17.88
CA SER A 514 6.11 22.35 -19.28
C SER A 514 7.03 21.14 -19.39
N LEU A 515 6.50 19.99 -19.78
CA LEU A 515 7.31 19.01 -20.50
C LEU A 515 8.04 19.84 -21.57
N LYS A 516 9.37 19.99 -21.49
CA LYS A 516 10.12 20.51 -22.63
C LYS A 516 9.76 19.57 -23.77
N LYS A 517 8.98 20.08 -24.72
CA LYS A 517 8.86 19.44 -26.04
C LYS A 517 10.26 19.49 -26.62
N GLU A 518 10.94 18.34 -26.62
CA GLU A 518 12.02 18.12 -27.55
C GLU A 518 11.47 18.03 -28.96
#